data_50f1862b059e5b6488abe9f99bf3d2ec
#
_entry.id   50f1862b059e5b6488abe9f99bf3d2ec
#
_cell.length_a   1.000
_cell.length_b   1.000
_cell.length_c   1.000
_cell.angle_alpha   90.00
_cell.angle_beta   90.00
_cell.angle_gamma   90.00
#
_symmetry.space_group_name_H-M   'P 1'
#
loop_
_entity.id
_entity.type
_entity.pdbx_description
1 polymer ?
#
loop_
_entity_poly.entity_id
_entity_poly.type
_entity_poly.pdbx_seq_one_letter_code
_entity_poly.pdbx_strand_id
1 'polypeptide(L)'
;MLIIMSSLKILFLMLCMTLVSCTGQRTGKEDDNNDGVTIEVEEIKFPPQDILQLKSYYMSSSVHVDSTDYLIGYNYRSHSLDCMNLKSKSVTQIILPGDGPDAIVRLSGIYVQSLDSVWISDESERAFLIDSAGTIKRTIDLKKYLEEQEQLLINTNYAMFTSHLFYSSPRHSLMFLVKNTASDTFIVKEIFMDKDDKMATYRLSPSKIIPDMSKGYAYINFPNVNFVGENIVYNYPVESSIYTLNMRTNERKYILADSRYTSNIIEKCTTTGDYATLEKHWLETPHFYDVMYLPKYKIYARLHADKVDFDEKKGVEKLINERDLYLMLFDEHMEKIGEMKLSNCRYSPFTSWNATYGGIAFFVDNILDEKNDTDDLTIDMIFLK
;
A
#
# COMPACT_ATOMS: atom_id res chain seq x y z
N MET A 1 49.62 -49.73 1.22
CA MET A 1 49.36 -48.60 0.32
C MET A 1 47.89 -48.56 -0.19
N LEU A 2 47.08 -49.60 0.01
CA LEU A 2 45.68 -49.64 -0.44
C LEU A 2 44.65 -49.10 0.58
N ILE A 3 45.02 -49.08 1.86
CA ILE A 3 44.11 -48.64 2.96
C ILE A 3 44.02 -47.11 3.10
N ILE A 4 45.09 -46.39 2.69
CA ILE A 4 45.13 -44.93 2.76
C ILE A 4 44.30 -44.26 1.68
N MET A 5 44.14 -44.91 0.49
CA MET A 5 43.34 -44.37 -0.62
C MET A 5 41.83 -44.48 -0.43
N SER A 6 41.32 -45.39 0.42
CA SER A 6 39.88 -45.50 0.71
C SER A 6 39.40 -44.43 1.68
N SER A 7 40.27 -44.07 2.66
CA SER A 7 39.93 -43.00 3.64
C SER A 7 39.88 -41.62 3.00
N LEU A 8 40.69 -41.36 1.96
CA LEU A 8 40.72 -40.07 1.28
C LEU A 8 39.48 -39.87 0.39
N LYS A 9 38.97 -40.96 -0.20
CA LYS A 9 37.72 -40.88 -1.00
C LYS A 9 36.48 -40.66 -0.16
N ILE A 10 36.40 -41.20 1.06
CA ILE A 10 35.33 -40.98 1.99
C ILE A 10 35.35 -39.56 2.57
N LEU A 11 36.56 -39.03 2.84
CA LEU A 11 36.71 -37.65 3.28
C LEU A 11 36.32 -36.63 2.17
N PHE A 12 36.61 -36.91 0.92
CA PHE A 12 36.22 -36.05 -0.22
C PHE A 12 34.72 -36.13 -0.51
N LEU A 13 34.08 -37.28 -0.29
CA LEU A 13 32.62 -37.43 -0.41
C LEU A 13 31.87 -36.74 0.72
N MET A 14 32.43 -36.70 1.93
CA MET A 14 31.85 -35.91 3.06
C MET A 14 32.05 -34.40 2.89
N LEU A 15 33.13 -33.95 2.23
CA LEU A 15 33.39 -32.52 2.03
C LEU A 15 32.54 -31.93 0.90
N CYS A 16 32.06 -32.76 -0.05
CA CYS A 16 31.13 -32.31 -1.09
C CYS A 16 29.66 -32.23 -0.65
N MET A 17 29.29 -32.74 0.51
CA MET A 17 27.92 -32.64 1.05
C MET A 17 27.67 -31.39 1.90
N THR A 18 28.65 -30.55 2.15
CA THR A 18 28.50 -29.35 2.99
C THR A 18 28.39 -28.01 2.22
N LEU A 19 28.28 -28.05 0.90
CA LEU A 19 28.10 -26.85 0.06
C LEU A 19 26.76 -26.80 -0.67
N VAL A 20 25.73 -27.49 -0.17
CA VAL A 20 24.35 -27.13 -0.51
C VAL A 20 23.95 -26.03 0.46
N SER A 21 24.31 -24.81 0.13
CA SER A 21 23.72 -23.61 0.73
C SER A 21 22.22 -23.67 0.47
N CYS A 22 21.47 -24.07 1.49
CA CYS A 22 20.04 -23.88 1.50
C CYS A 22 19.74 -22.37 1.39
N THR A 23 19.48 -21.88 0.20
CA THR A 23 18.56 -20.77 0.02
C THR A 23 17.24 -21.27 0.59
N GLY A 24 16.91 -20.84 1.80
CA GLY A 24 15.73 -21.29 2.51
C GLY A 24 14.48 -20.76 1.80
N GLN A 25 13.97 -21.54 0.86
CA GLN A 25 12.58 -21.43 0.46
C GLN A 25 11.74 -21.90 1.65
N ARG A 26 11.20 -20.97 2.40
CA ARG A 26 10.16 -21.25 3.38
C ARG A 26 8.87 -21.50 2.61
N THR A 27 8.54 -22.74 2.33
CA THR A 27 7.17 -23.14 2.05
C THR A 27 6.44 -23.14 3.40
N GLY A 28 5.81 -22.02 3.71
CA GLY A 28 4.85 -21.98 4.82
C GLY A 28 3.70 -22.91 4.48
N LYS A 29 3.65 -24.07 5.12
CA LYS A 29 2.41 -24.83 5.23
C LYS A 29 1.57 -24.13 6.28
N GLU A 30 0.70 -23.25 5.84
CA GLU A 30 -0.35 -22.67 6.68
C GLU A 30 -1.71 -23.23 6.22
N ASP A 31 -2.49 -23.58 7.19
CA ASP A 31 -3.86 -24.11 7.25
C ASP A 31 -4.63 -24.43 5.94
N ASP A 32 -5.09 -25.67 5.89
CA ASP A 32 -5.78 -26.43 4.86
C ASP A 32 -7.18 -25.89 4.41
N ASN A 33 -7.37 -24.56 4.34
CA ASN A 33 -8.59 -23.94 3.83
C ASN A 33 -8.36 -22.87 2.75
N ASN A 34 -7.32 -23.02 1.97
CA ASN A 34 -7.09 -22.18 0.80
C ASN A 34 -8.02 -22.64 -0.34
N ASP A 35 -8.85 -21.75 -0.86
CA ASP A 35 -9.77 -21.96 -1.98
C ASP A 35 -9.03 -22.25 -3.32
N GLY A 36 -7.93 -22.99 -3.28
CA GLY A 36 -7.14 -23.42 -4.43
C GLY A 36 -6.04 -22.44 -4.86
N VAL A 37 -5.92 -21.27 -4.21
CA VAL A 37 -4.85 -20.30 -4.48
C VAL A 37 -3.71 -20.53 -3.48
N THR A 38 -2.50 -20.71 -3.99
CA THR A 38 -1.29 -20.79 -3.17
C THR A 38 -0.43 -19.57 -3.37
N ILE A 39 0.22 -19.13 -2.29
CA ILE A 39 1.19 -18.03 -2.34
C ILE A 39 2.61 -18.55 -2.11
N GLU A 40 3.56 -17.85 -2.70
CA GLU A 40 4.98 -17.98 -2.41
C GLU A 40 5.50 -16.65 -1.90
N VAL A 41 6.28 -16.69 -0.82
CA VAL A 41 6.91 -15.49 -0.25
C VAL A 41 8.41 -15.56 -0.50
N GLU A 42 8.93 -14.55 -1.18
CA GLU A 42 10.38 -14.35 -1.37
C GLU A 42 10.84 -13.17 -0.52
N GLU A 43 11.78 -13.41 0.38
CA GLU A 43 12.40 -12.37 1.19
C GLU A 43 13.54 -11.70 0.43
N ILE A 44 13.46 -10.40 0.24
CA ILE A 44 14.47 -9.56 -0.40
C ILE A 44 15.11 -8.67 0.68
N LYS A 45 16.38 -8.96 1.00
CA LYS A 45 17.20 -8.13 1.91
C LYS A 45 18.07 -7.19 1.11
N PHE A 46 18.02 -5.92 1.46
CA PHE A 46 18.89 -4.90 0.89
C PHE A 46 20.14 -4.79 1.76
N PRO A 47 21.34 -4.95 1.17
CA PRO A 47 22.56 -4.77 1.92
C PRO A 47 22.70 -3.32 2.40
N PRO A 48 23.40 -3.06 3.52
CA PRO A 48 23.74 -1.70 3.92
C PRO A 48 24.37 -0.91 2.79
N GLN A 49 23.95 0.33 2.60
CA GLN A 49 24.42 1.26 1.58
C GLN A 49 25.05 2.49 2.25
N ASP A 50 25.83 3.26 1.49
CA ASP A 50 26.39 4.54 1.97
C ASP A 50 25.36 5.69 2.00
N ILE A 51 24.08 5.33 2.02
CA ILE A 51 22.95 6.27 2.10
C ILE A 51 22.09 5.95 3.33
N LEU A 52 21.45 6.97 3.90
CA LEU A 52 20.50 6.77 4.97
C LEU A 52 19.24 6.09 4.43
N GLN A 53 19.11 4.80 4.66
CA GLN A 53 17.91 4.03 4.34
C GLN A 53 16.94 4.01 5.53
N LEU A 54 15.65 3.87 5.22
CA LEU A 54 14.64 3.52 6.22
C LEU A 54 14.40 2.01 6.18
N LYS A 55 13.99 1.44 7.29
CA LYS A 55 13.55 0.05 7.39
C LYS A 55 12.24 -0.19 6.61
N SER A 56 11.40 0.84 6.55
CA SER A 56 10.12 0.84 5.85
C SER A 56 9.68 2.27 5.50
N TYR A 57 8.68 2.39 4.65
CA TYR A 57 8.21 3.68 4.15
C TYR A 57 6.71 3.81 4.36
N TYR A 58 6.28 4.92 4.97
CA TYR A 58 4.85 5.25 5.12
C TYR A 58 4.16 5.54 3.79
N MET A 59 4.94 5.94 2.79
CA MET A 59 4.45 6.27 1.47
C MET A 59 5.41 5.72 0.44
N SER A 60 4.90 4.90 -0.47
CA SER A 60 5.66 4.35 -1.59
C SER A 60 4.75 4.07 -2.78
N SER A 61 5.36 3.90 -3.92
CA SER A 61 4.72 3.53 -5.18
C SER A 61 5.63 2.59 -5.96
N SER A 62 5.08 1.74 -6.79
CA SER A 62 5.82 0.79 -7.60
C SER A 62 5.84 1.16 -9.07
N VAL A 63 6.85 0.73 -9.79
CA VAL A 63 6.92 0.79 -11.26
C VAL A 63 7.66 -0.43 -11.81
N HIS A 64 7.20 -0.92 -12.96
CA HIS A 64 7.82 -2.02 -13.68
C HIS A 64 8.55 -1.49 -14.93
N VAL A 65 9.85 -1.70 -15.00
CA VAL A 65 10.70 -1.24 -16.12
C VAL A 65 11.66 -2.37 -16.52
N ASP A 66 11.74 -2.70 -17.80
CA ASP A 66 12.67 -3.66 -18.36
C ASP A 66 12.77 -5.00 -17.58
N SER A 67 11.60 -5.59 -17.27
CA SER A 67 11.48 -6.84 -16.51
C SER A 67 12.01 -6.78 -15.08
N THR A 68 11.99 -5.59 -14.48
CA THR A 68 12.38 -5.34 -13.10
C THR A 68 11.34 -4.49 -12.40
N ASP A 69 10.94 -4.92 -11.23
CA ASP A 69 10.08 -4.13 -10.33
C ASP A 69 10.95 -3.22 -9.46
N TYR A 70 10.50 -1.98 -9.34
CA TYR A 70 11.07 -0.98 -8.45
C TYR A 70 10.02 -0.52 -7.46
N LEU A 71 10.44 -0.27 -6.22
CA LEU A 71 9.68 0.50 -5.24
C LEU A 71 10.35 1.84 -5.04
N ILE A 72 9.55 2.91 -4.98
CA ILE A 72 10.04 4.24 -4.68
C ILE A 72 9.32 4.72 -3.44
N GLY A 73 10.07 4.92 -2.35
CA GLY A 73 9.54 5.31 -1.05
C GLY A 73 10.02 6.68 -0.62
N TYR A 74 9.17 7.45 0.07
CA TYR A 74 9.55 8.74 0.62
C TYR A 74 10.34 8.59 1.92
N ASN A 75 11.60 8.97 1.88
CA ASN A 75 12.48 9.05 3.04
C ASN A 75 12.37 10.43 3.69
N TYR A 76 11.57 10.51 4.75
CA TYR A 76 11.33 11.77 5.46
C TYR A 76 12.55 12.28 6.24
N ARG A 77 13.54 11.42 6.53
CA ARG A 77 14.76 11.81 7.26
C ARG A 77 15.75 12.54 6.37
N SER A 78 15.90 12.11 5.13
CA SER A 78 16.80 12.74 4.14
C SER A 78 16.06 13.64 3.17
N HIS A 79 14.75 13.74 3.27
CA HIS A 79 13.89 14.46 2.33
C HIS A 79 14.18 14.04 0.88
N SER A 80 14.09 12.75 0.64
CA SER A 80 14.41 12.11 -0.65
C SER A 80 13.37 11.07 -1.04
N LEU A 81 13.43 10.63 -2.28
CA LEU A 81 12.79 9.40 -2.73
C LEU A 81 13.86 8.32 -2.85
N ASP A 82 13.72 7.25 -2.09
CA ASP A 82 14.60 6.09 -2.16
C ASP A 82 14.04 5.13 -3.21
N CYS A 83 14.83 4.91 -4.27
CA CYS A 83 14.47 4.05 -5.39
C CYS A 83 15.11 2.67 -5.20
N MET A 84 14.31 1.68 -4.85
CA MET A 84 14.69 0.32 -4.51
C MET A 84 14.51 -0.59 -5.73
N ASN A 85 15.60 -1.11 -6.28
CA ASN A 85 15.56 -2.12 -7.34
C ASN A 85 15.42 -3.50 -6.71
N LEU A 86 14.28 -4.17 -6.88
CA LEU A 86 13.98 -5.44 -6.23
C LEU A 86 14.84 -6.60 -6.76
N LYS A 87 15.37 -6.48 -7.99
CA LYS A 87 16.21 -7.53 -8.60
C LYS A 87 17.69 -7.43 -8.22
N SER A 88 18.28 -6.23 -8.34
CA SER A 88 19.69 -6.01 -7.98
C SER A 88 19.92 -5.77 -6.49
N LYS A 89 18.85 -5.50 -5.73
CA LYS A 89 18.89 -5.16 -4.30
C LYS A 89 19.71 -3.89 -4.03
N SER A 90 19.70 -2.95 -4.96
CA SER A 90 20.35 -1.65 -4.84
C SER A 90 19.33 -0.57 -4.54
N VAL A 91 19.74 0.47 -3.81
CA VAL A 91 18.95 1.66 -3.52
C VAL A 91 19.69 2.88 -4.04
N THR A 92 18.98 3.74 -4.75
CA THR A 92 19.46 5.07 -5.15
C THR A 92 18.51 6.14 -4.59
N GLN A 93 18.99 7.37 -4.44
CA GLN A 93 18.19 8.46 -3.86
C GLN A 93 17.99 9.59 -4.86
N ILE A 94 16.76 10.10 -4.89
CA ILE A 94 16.40 11.36 -5.57
C ILE A 94 16.19 12.39 -4.47
N ILE A 95 17.12 13.32 -4.30
CA ILE A 95 17.02 14.38 -3.30
C ILE A 95 15.96 15.40 -3.73
N LEU A 96 15.04 15.73 -2.84
CA LEU A 96 13.98 16.69 -3.10
C LEU A 96 14.42 18.11 -2.69
N PRO A 97 14.02 19.14 -3.45
CA PRO A 97 14.29 20.54 -3.06
C PRO A 97 13.58 20.88 -1.74
N GLY A 98 14.35 21.19 -0.69
CA GLY A 98 13.82 21.52 0.64
C GLY A 98 13.70 23.02 0.90
N ASP A 99 14.31 23.88 0.05
CA ASP A 99 14.39 25.31 0.26
C ASP A 99 14.00 26.10 -1.00
N GLY A 100 13.64 27.37 -0.80
CA GLY A 100 13.30 28.29 -1.89
C GLY A 100 11.83 28.25 -2.32
N PRO A 101 11.47 29.00 -3.38
CA PRO A 101 10.08 29.11 -3.84
C PRO A 101 9.50 27.80 -4.38
N ASP A 102 10.35 26.92 -4.87
CA ASP A 102 9.99 25.59 -5.37
C ASP A 102 10.22 24.48 -4.35
N ALA A 103 10.44 24.84 -3.07
CA ALA A 103 10.61 23.87 -2.00
C ALA A 103 9.41 22.92 -1.93
N ILE A 104 9.70 21.62 -1.92
CA ILE A 104 8.72 20.56 -1.67
C ILE A 104 8.70 20.33 -0.17
N VAL A 105 7.56 20.55 0.45
CA VAL A 105 7.39 20.27 1.88
C VAL A 105 7.11 18.79 2.10
N ARG A 106 6.58 18.40 3.25
CA ARG A 106 6.26 17.00 3.52
C ARG A 106 5.30 16.43 2.48
N LEU A 107 5.66 15.28 1.92
CA LEU A 107 4.86 14.60 0.90
C LEU A 107 3.52 14.12 1.46
N SER A 108 2.50 14.20 0.62
CA SER A 108 1.14 13.70 0.87
C SER A 108 0.67 12.70 -0.18
N GLY A 109 1.41 12.50 -1.27
CA GLY A 109 1.12 11.52 -2.30
C GLY A 109 2.32 11.27 -3.20
N ILE A 110 2.39 10.08 -3.76
CA ILE A 110 3.42 9.66 -4.72
C ILE A 110 2.81 8.76 -5.78
N TYR A 111 3.16 8.97 -7.03
CA TYR A 111 2.86 8.10 -8.15
C TYR A 111 4.04 8.03 -9.11
N VAL A 112 4.53 6.83 -9.39
CA VAL A 112 5.67 6.62 -10.27
C VAL A 112 5.19 6.25 -11.66
N GLN A 113 5.34 7.17 -12.60
CA GLN A 113 5.05 6.92 -14.01
C GLN A 113 6.21 6.17 -14.70
N SER A 114 7.43 6.57 -14.40
CA SER A 114 8.69 5.95 -14.82
C SER A 114 9.80 6.35 -13.84
N LEU A 115 11.00 5.77 -13.97
CA LEU A 115 12.14 6.14 -13.13
C LEU A 115 12.59 7.60 -13.33
N ASP A 116 12.22 8.22 -14.46
CA ASP A 116 12.53 9.62 -14.78
C ASP A 116 11.27 10.53 -14.78
N SER A 117 10.17 10.04 -14.24
CA SER A 117 8.91 10.79 -14.16
C SER A 117 8.14 10.35 -12.94
N VAL A 118 8.29 11.08 -11.85
CA VAL A 118 7.63 10.81 -10.58
C VAL A 118 6.72 11.98 -10.23
N TRP A 119 5.44 11.70 -10.07
CA TRP A 119 4.46 12.64 -9.56
C TRP A 119 4.42 12.55 -8.04
N ILE A 120 4.52 13.69 -7.39
CA ILE A 120 4.38 13.80 -5.93
C ILE A 120 3.43 14.95 -5.59
N SER A 121 2.72 14.82 -4.50
CA SER A 121 2.00 15.94 -3.88
C SER A 121 2.54 16.21 -2.49
N ASP A 122 2.37 17.44 -2.02
CA ASP A 122 2.84 17.87 -0.70
C ASP A 122 1.71 18.47 0.16
N GLU A 123 1.98 18.69 1.43
CA GLU A 123 1.03 19.26 2.40
C GLU A 123 0.64 20.72 2.09
N SER A 124 1.32 21.40 1.14
CA SER A 124 0.93 22.73 0.65
C SER A 124 -0.14 22.68 -0.44
N GLU A 125 -0.65 21.48 -0.74
CA GLU A 125 -1.66 21.21 -1.78
C GLU A 125 -1.15 21.51 -3.20
N ARG A 126 0.13 21.23 -3.44
CA ARG A 126 0.76 21.29 -4.76
C ARG A 126 1.10 19.87 -5.24
N ALA A 127 1.06 19.67 -6.54
CA ALA A 127 1.61 18.47 -7.18
C ALA A 127 2.81 18.87 -8.06
N PHE A 128 3.83 18.03 -8.06
CA PHE A 128 5.06 18.21 -8.81
C PHE A 128 5.35 16.99 -9.68
N LEU A 129 5.80 17.23 -10.89
CA LEU A 129 6.47 16.22 -11.70
C LEU A 129 7.98 16.43 -11.57
N ILE A 130 8.69 15.43 -11.09
CA ILE A 130 10.15 15.46 -10.94
C ILE A 130 10.83 14.40 -11.81
N ASP A 131 12.07 14.66 -12.21
CA ASP A 131 12.92 13.68 -12.88
C ASP A 131 13.80 12.89 -11.88
N SER A 132 14.58 11.96 -12.41
CA SER A 132 15.53 11.13 -11.64
C SER A 132 16.64 11.92 -10.94
N ALA A 133 16.88 13.16 -11.32
CA ALA A 133 17.83 14.07 -10.68
C ALA A 133 17.17 14.95 -9.59
N GLY A 134 15.86 14.81 -9.36
CA GLY A 134 15.08 15.64 -8.43
C GLY A 134 14.71 17.00 -8.99
N THR A 135 14.90 17.22 -10.30
CA THR A 135 14.54 18.51 -10.94
C THR A 135 13.04 18.56 -11.18
N ILE A 136 12.42 19.64 -10.74
CA ILE A 136 10.98 19.89 -10.97
C ILE A 136 10.77 20.25 -12.43
N LYS A 137 9.99 19.43 -13.15
CA LYS A 137 9.60 19.67 -14.54
C LYS A 137 8.25 20.38 -14.66
N ARG A 138 7.38 20.19 -13.66
CA ARG A 138 6.05 20.80 -13.63
C ARG A 138 5.58 20.97 -12.19
N THR A 139 4.90 22.07 -11.94
CA THR A 139 4.21 22.35 -10.67
C THR A 139 2.75 22.66 -10.96
N ILE A 140 1.84 22.08 -10.18
CA ILE A 140 0.41 22.28 -10.24
C ILE A 140 -0.08 22.70 -8.86
N ASP A 141 -0.71 23.84 -8.77
CA ASP A 141 -1.42 24.29 -7.58
C ASP A 141 -2.80 23.64 -7.56
N LEU A 142 -2.99 22.61 -6.72
CA LEU A 142 -4.23 21.84 -6.62
C LEU A 142 -5.38 22.66 -6.04
N LYS A 143 -5.09 23.73 -5.27
CA LYS A 143 -6.10 24.63 -4.71
C LYS A 143 -6.96 25.28 -5.77
N LYS A 144 -6.39 25.57 -6.96
CA LYS A 144 -7.12 26.14 -8.09
C LYS A 144 -8.26 25.29 -8.61
N TYR A 145 -8.23 23.99 -8.30
CA TYR A 145 -9.21 22.99 -8.74
C TYR A 145 -10.18 22.59 -7.63
N LEU A 146 -10.07 23.20 -6.43
CA LEU A 146 -11.00 22.97 -5.33
C LEU A 146 -12.11 24.03 -5.34
N GLU A 147 -13.33 23.59 -5.06
CA GLU A 147 -14.45 24.48 -4.78
C GLU A 147 -14.38 24.97 -3.30
N GLU A 148 -15.13 26.03 -2.97
CA GLU A 148 -15.10 26.67 -1.63
C GLU A 148 -15.31 25.67 -0.47
N GLN A 149 -16.10 24.62 -0.69
CA GLN A 149 -16.46 23.62 0.32
C GLN A 149 -15.71 22.31 0.16
N GLU A 150 -14.65 22.31 -0.64
CA GLU A 150 -13.85 21.11 -0.89
C GLU A 150 -12.51 21.18 -0.18
N GLN A 151 -12.09 20.04 0.32
CA GLN A 151 -10.84 19.85 1.01
C GLN A 151 -10.08 18.69 0.36
N LEU A 152 -8.81 18.91 0.02
CA LEU A 152 -7.92 17.83 -0.42
C LEU A 152 -7.75 16.81 0.70
N LEU A 153 -7.91 15.53 0.39
CA LEU A 153 -7.65 14.46 1.34
C LEU A 153 -6.18 14.05 1.27
N ILE A 154 -5.51 14.21 2.40
CA ILE A 154 -4.11 13.85 2.60
C ILE A 154 -4.04 12.82 3.71
N ASN A 155 -3.45 11.65 3.42
CA ASN A 155 -3.17 10.66 4.45
C ASN A 155 -1.88 9.92 4.15
N THR A 156 -1.00 9.84 5.15
CA THR A 156 0.27 9.14 5.08
C THR A 156 0.30 7.90 5.98
N ASN A 157 -0.84 7.55 6.59
CA ASN A 157 -0.95 6.45 7.55
C ASN A 157 -1.95 5.40 7.05
N TYR A 158 -1.46 4.27 6.56
CA TYR A 158 -2.27 3.16 6.05
C TYR A 158 -3.18 2.52 7.10
N ALA A 159 -2.89 2.71 8.40
CA ALA A 159 -3.78 2.27 9.47
C ALA A 159 -5.17 2.95 9.45
N MET A 160 -5.34 4.05 8.75
CA MET A 160 -6.60 4.81 8.67
C MET A 160 -7.34 4.55 7.37
N PHE A 161 -6.82 5.05 6.26
CA PHE A 161 -7.34 4.84 4.91
C PHE A 161 -6.22 5.06 3.90
N THR A 162 -6.41 4.59 2.67
CA THR A 162 -5.45 4.76 1.58
C THR A 162 -6.10 5.56 0.46
N SER A 163 -5.39 6.59 -0.01
CA SER A 163 -5.74 7.30 -1.24
C SER A 163 -4.45 7.63 -1.99
N HIS A 164 -4.49 7.44 -3.28
CA HIS A 164 -3.30 7.59 -4.11
C HIS A 164 -3.44 8.81 -5.02
N LEU A 165 -2.36 9.61 -5.10
CA LEU A 165 -2.15 10.44 -6.27
C LEU A 165 -1.97 9.51 -7.46
N PHE A 166 -2.61 9.78 -8.58
CA PHE A 166 -2.55 8.93 -9.75
C PHE A 166 -2.41 9.73 -11.03
N TYR A 167 -1.51 9.30 -11.92
CA TYR A 167 -1.39 9.86 -13.25
C TYR A 167 -1.77 8.83 -14.31
N SER A 168 -2.72 9.19 -15.16
CA SER A 168 -3.16 8.36 -16.28
C SER A 168 -2.42 8.76 -17.55
N SER A 169 -1.44 7.96 -17.98
CA SER A 169 -0.72 8.20 -19.24
C SER A 169 -1.64 8.21 -20.46
N PRO A 170 -2.62 7.29 -20.63
CA PRO A 170 -3.54 7.31 -21.78
C PRO A 170 -4.45 8.53 -21.81
N ARG A 171 -4.77 9.12 -20.67
CA ARG A 171 -5.66 10.28 -20.57
C ARG A 171 -4.91 11.60 -20.43
N HIS A 172 -3.59 11.53 -20.25
CA HIS A 172 -2.74 12.68 -19.90
C HIS A 172 -3.33 13.51 -18.77
N SER A 173 -3.65 12.85 -17.65
CA SER A 173 -4.37 13.50 -16.55
C SER A 173 -3.85 13.07 -15.19
N LEU A 174 -3.93 13.98 -14.24
CA LEU A 174 -3.61 13.78 -12.83
C LEU A 174 -4.89 13.68 -12.01
N MET A 175 -5.00 12.70 -11.11
CA MET A 175 -6.17 12.44 -10.29
C MET A 175 -5.83 12.50 -8.81
N PHE A 176 -6.75 13.03 -8.02
CA PHE A 176 -6.63 13.15 -6.57
C PHE A 176 -8.01 13.14 -5.89
N LEU A 177 -8.02 12.83 -4.61
CA LEU A 177 -9.24 12.69 -3.82
C LEU A 177 -9.52 13.96 -3.02
N VAL A 178 -10.76 14.41 -3.04
CA VAL A 178 -11.26 15.53 -2.22
C VAL A 178 -12.52 15.12 -1.46
N LYS A 179 -12.76 15.81 -0.34
CA LYS A 179 -14.00 15.74 0.42
C LYS A 179 -14.76 17.04 0.25
N ASN A 180 -16.03 16.98 -0.13
CA ASN A 180 -16.94 18.11 -0.01
C ASN A 180 -17.52 18.10 1.41
N THR A 181 -17.17 19.12 2.19
CA THR A 181 -17.51 19.22 3.61
C THR A 181 -18.96 19.58 3.87
N ALA A 182 -19.64 20.24 2.92
CA ALA A 182 -21.05 20.60 3.06
C ALA A 182 -21.99 19.41 2.81
N SER A 183 -21.67 18.56 1.82
CA SER A 183 -22.47 17.39 1.48
C SER A 183 -21.94 16.08 2.08
N ASP A 184 -20.80 16.14 2.77
CA ASP A 184 -20.06 14.99 3.31
C ASP A 184 -19.84 13.88 2.26
N THR A 185 -19.49 14.29 1.04
CA THR A 185 -19.27 13.39 -0.10
C THR A 185 -17.82 13.39 -0.55
N PHE A 186 -17.37 12.25 -1.08
CA PHE A 186 -16.03 12.08 -1.62
C PHE A 186 -16.05 12.18 -3.14
N ILE A 187 -15.03 12.82 -3.69
CA ILE A 187 -14.94 13.20 -5.09
C ILE A 187 -13.52 12.94 -5.58
N VAL A 188 -13.38 12.23 -6.68
CA VAL A 188 -12.14 12.19 -7.44
C VAL A 188 -12.15 13.31 -8.44
N LYS A 189 -11.13 14.17 -8.42
CA LYS A 189 -10.89 15.20 -9.44
C LYS A 189 -9.82 14.74 -10.40
N GLU A 190 -10.03 15.00 -11.68
CA GLU A 190 -9.11 14.69 -12.78
C GLU A 190 -8.75 15.98 -13.51
N ILE A 191 -7.46 16.33 -13.53
CA ILE A 191 -6.93 17.50 -14.26
C ILE A 191 -6.25 17.01 -15.54
N PHE A 192 -6.70 17.50 -16.70
CA PHE A 192 -6.12 17.15 -18.00
C PHE A 192 -4.91 18.01 -18.31
N MET A 193 -3.75 17.38 -18.51
CA MET A 193 -2.47 18.08 -18.67
C MET A 193 -2.32 18.81 -20.02
N ASP A 194 -3.03 18.35 -21.06
CA ASP A 194 -2.95 18.90 -22.42
C ASP A 194 -3.98 19.99 -22.70
N LYS A 195 -4.84 20.31 -21.73
CA LYS A 195 -5.95 21.26 -21.92
C LYS A 195 -5.97 22.18 -20.73
N ASP A 196 -5.66 23.44 -21.00
CA ASP A 196 -5.67 24.49 -20.00
C ASP A 196 -7.01 24.46 -19.22
N ASP A 197 -6.89 24.34 -17.90
CA ASP A 197 -7.98 24.36 -16.91
C ASP A 197 -9.13 23.35 -17.13
N LYS A 198 -8.94 22.35 -17.97
CA LYS A 198 -9.97 21.29 -18.12
C LYS A 198 -9.88 20.31 -16.96
N MET A 199 -11.01 20.13 -16.31
CA MET A 199 -11.17 19.19 -15.18
C MET A 199 -12.41 18.32 -15.39
N ALA A 200 -12.35 17.09 -14.89
CA ALA A 200 -13.50 16.23 -14.68
C ALA A 200 -13.65 15.89 -13.19
N THR A 201 -14.87 15.59 -12.80
CA THR A 201 -15.26 15.33 -11.42
C THR A 201 -16.04 14.04 -11.33
N TYR A 202 -15.63 13.12 -10.47
CA TYR A 202 -16.25 11.83 -10.27
C TYR A 202 -16.66 11.68 -8.81
N ARG A 203 -17.97 11.84 -8.53
CA ARG A 203 -18.51 11.69 -7.18
C ARG A 203 -18.59 10.21 -6.84
N LEU A 204 -17.97 9.80 -5.72
CA LEU A 204 -18.05 8.45 -5.21
C LEU A 204 -19.43 8.20 -4.58
N SER A 205 -19.94 6.98 -4.73
CA SER A 205 -21.18 6.58 -4.04
C SER A 205 -20.89 6.39 -2.56
N PRO A 206 -21.78 6.79 -1.65
CA PRO A 206 -21.68 6.43 -0.24
C PRO A 206 -21.82 4.91 -0.07
N SER A 207 -21.51 4.43 1.13
CA SER A 207 -21.78 3.03 1.50
C SER A 207 -23.26 2.70 1.27
N LYS A 208 -23.51 1.51 0.71
CA LYS A 208 -24.89 0.99 0.57
C LYS A 208 -25.38 0.27 1.83
N ILE A 209 -24.45 -0.18 2.66
CA ILE A 209 -24.75 -0.95 3.86
C ILE A 209 -24.89 -0.03 5.06
N ILE A 210 -24.04 1.01 5.13
CA ILE A 210 -23.99 1.97 6.24
C ILE A 210 -24.63 3.28 5.79
N PRO A 211 -25.87 3.57 6.18
CA PRO A 211 -26.63 4.71 5.64
C PRO A 211 -26.05 6.09 5.96
N ASP A 212 -25.37 6.20 7.10
CA ASP A 212 -24.77 7.45 7.57
C ASP A 212 -23.39 7.15 8.17
N MET A 213 -22.36 7.33 7.35
CA MET A 213 -20.97 7.14 7.75
C MET A 213 -20.33 8.39 8.37
N SER A 214 -21.03 9.52 8.34
CA SER A 214 -20.48 10.80 8.81
C SER A 214 -20.24 10.85 10.31
N LYS A 215 -20.87 9.97 11.07
CA LYS A 215 -20.82 9.95 12.53
C LYS A 215 -20.54 8.57 13.08
N GLY A 216 -19.69 8.51 14.09
CA GLY A 216 -19.41 7.28 14.82
C GLY A 216 -18.31 6.40 14.23
N TYR A 217 -17.60 6.85 13.19
CA TYR A 217 -16.51 6.09 12.56
C TYR A 217 -15.18 6.83 12.55
N ALA A 218 -15.12 8.04 13.14
CA ALA A 218 -13.93 8.88 13.15
C ALA A 218 -13.28 8.98 11.74
N TYR A 219 -11.97 8.73 11.63
CA TYR A 219 -11.24 8.81 10.36
C TYR A 219 -11.37 7.57 9.47
N ILE A 220 -11.94 6.48 9.99
CA ILE A 220 -12.12 5.24 9.22
C ILE A 220 -13.35 5.25 8.31
N ASN A 221 -14.06 6.36 8.23
CA ASN A 221 -15.15 6.58 7.28
C ASN A 221 -14.68 7.14 5.93
N PHE A 222 -13.38 7.42 5.76
CA PHE A 222 -12.82 7.89 4.50
C PHE A 222 -12.58 6.73 3.56
N PRO A 223 -12.84 6.88 2.24
CA PRO A 223 -12.65 5.80 1.31
C PRO A 223 -11.18 5.52 1.02
N ASN A 224 -10.84 4.26 0.88
CA ASN A 224 -9.64 3.82 0.18
C ASN A 224 -9.91 3.93 -1.32
N VAL A 225 -9.04 4.58 -2.06
CA VAL A 225 -9.23 4.82 -3.50
C VAL A 225 -8.01 4.40 -4.28
N ASN A 226 -8.22 3.60 -5.33
CA ASN A 226 -7.20 3.21 -6.28
C ASN A 226 -7.74 3.32 -7.72
N PHE A 227 -6.85 3.25 -8.70
CA PHE A 227 -7.17 3.46 -10.11
C PHE A 227 -6.66 2.28 -10.93
N VAL A 228 -7.56 1.68 -11.74
CA VAL A 228 -7.23 0.53 -12.60
C VAL A 228 -7.81 0.78 -14.00
N GLY A 229 -6.95 1.15 -14.93
CA GLY A 229 -7.39 1.54 -16.29
C GLY A 229 -8.33 2.74 -16.26
N GLU A 230 -9.56 2.57 -16.74
CA GLU A 230 -10.61 3.60 -16.73
C GLU A 230 -11.51 3.53 -15.47
N ASN A 231 -11.19 2.67 -14.50
CA ASN A 231 -12.02 2.48 -13.33
C ASN A 231 -11.38 3.09 -12.08
N ILE A 232 -12.19 3.82 -11.32
CA ILE A 232 -11.95 4.14 -9.93
C ILE A 232 -12.45 2.94 -9.13
N VAL A 233 -11.57 2.30 -8.38
CA VAL A 233 -11.88 1.17 -7.49
C VAL A 233 -11.74 1.68 -6.06
N TYR A 234 -12.78 1.54 -5.26
CA TYR A 234 -12.76 2.07 -3.90
C TYR A 234 -13.58 1.21 -2.94
N ASN A 235 -13.26 1.32 -1.67
CA ASN A 235 -14.00 0.72 -0.58
C ASN A 235 -13.93 1.63 0.64
N TYR A 236 -14.78 1.37 1.62
CA TYR A 236 -14.70 2.04 2.91
C TYR A 236 -14.07 1.09 3.93
N PRO A 237 -13.15 1.57 4.81
CA PRO A 237 -12.51 0.72 5.81
C PRO A 237 -13.48 0.02 6.75
N VAL A 238 -14.69 0.54 6.88
CA VAL A 238 -15.73 0.09 7.83
C VAL A 238 -16.64 -1.02 7.30
N GLU A 239 -16.45 -1.44 6.05
CA GLU A 239 -17.26 -2.51 5.43
C GLU A 239 -16.45 -3.33 4.42
N SER A 240 -16.88 -4.57 4.19
CA SER A 240 -16.21 -5.47 3.24
C SER A 240 -16.49 -5.16 1.77
N SER A 241 -17.50 -4.37 1.45
CA SER A 241 -17.92 -4.11 0.07
C SER A 241 -16.88 -3.34 -0.74
N ILE A 242 -16.84 -3.64 -2.05
CA ILE A 242 -16.02 -2.93 -3.03
C ILE A 242 -16.94 -2.20 -4.01
N TYR A 243 -16.54 -1.03 -4.43
CA TYR A 243 -17.24 -0.18 -5.39
C TYR A 243 -16.34 0.09 -6.60
N THR A 244 -16.93 0.14 -7.78
CA THR A 244 -16.23 0.62 -8.97
C THR A 244 -17.04 1.71 -9.68
N LEU A 245 -16.32 2.65 -10.27
CA LEU A 245 -16.88 3.71 -11.10
C LEU A 245 -16.05 3.81 -12.38
N ASN A 246 -16.65 3.50 -13.52
CA ASN A 246 -15.99 3.70 -14.81
C ASN A 246 -16.06 5.18 -15.20
N MET A 247 -14.89 5.81 -15.36
CA MET A 247 -14.76 7.25 -15.63
C MET A 247 -15.27 7.67 -17.03
N ARG A 248 -15.36 6.73 -17.99
CA ARG A 248 -15.84 7.01 -19.33
C ARG A 248 -17.35 6.84 -19.47
N THR A 249 -17.88 5.73 -18.94
CA THR A 249 -19.29 5.36 -19.09
C THR A 249 -20.16 5.81 -17.93
N ASN A 250 -19.56 6.21 -16.81
CA ASN A 250 -20.18 6.46 -15.50
C ASN A 250 -20.93 5.23 -14.95
N GLU A 251 -20.61 4.04 -15.44
CA GLU A 251 -21.13 2.78 -14.88
C GLU A 251 -20.59 2.58 -13.47
N ARG A 252 -21.49 2.16 -12.57
CA ARG A 252 -21.17 1.92 -11.16
C ARG A 252 -21.52 0.50 -10.80
N LYS A 253 -20.58 -0.19 -10.12
CA LYS A 253 -20.82 -1.53 -9.58
C LYS A 253 -20.65 -1.52 -8.08
N TYR A 254 -21.38 -2.39 -7.44
CA TYR A 254 -21.31 -2.69 -6.03
C TYR A 254 -21.08 -4.20 -5.90
N ILE A 255 -20.02 -4.58 -5.20
CA ILE A 255 -19.56 -5.95 -5.06
C ILE A 255 -19.57 -6.32 -3.58
N LEU A 256 -20.24 -7.38 -3.21
CA LEU A 256 -20.12 -7.99 -1.89
C LEU A 256 -18.81 -8.76 -1.83
N ALA A 257 -17.93 -8.39 -0.92
CA ALA A 257 -16.59 -8.96 -0.79
C ALA A 257 -16.35 -9.41 0.65
N ASP A 258 -17.26 -10.26 1.14
CA ASP A 258 -17.26 -10.66 2.54
C ASP A 258 -16.07 -11.54 2.91
N SER A 259 -15.44 -11.20 4.04
CA SER A 259 -14.42 -12.01 4.68
C SER A 259 -15.06 -13.20 5.41
N ARG A 260 -14.36 -14.31 5.43
CA ARG A 260 -14.70 -15.46 6.28
C ARG A 260 -14.04 -15.43 7.65
N TYR A 261 -13.08 -14.50 7.86
CA TYR A 261 -12.26 -14.43 9.07
C TYR A 261 -12.69 -13.30 10.01
N THR A 262 -13.26 -12.22 9.47
CA THR A 262 -13.58 -11.03 10.25
C THR A 262 -15.04 -10.61 10.05
N SER A 263 -15.55 -9.74 10.93
CA SER A 263 -16.83 -9.05 10.68
C SER A 263 -16.75 -8.24 9.38
N ASN A 264 -17.85 -8.22 8.64
CA ASN A 264 -17.96 -7.55 7.34
C ASN A 264 -18.54 -6.14 7.42
N ILE A 265 -19.05 -5.75 8.58
CA ILE A 265 -19.59 -4.42 8.88
C ILE A 265 -19.18 -4.06 10.29
N ILE A 266 -18.78 -2.82 10.46
CA ILE A 266 -18.40 -2.23 11.74
C ILE A 266 -19.60 -1.47 12.30
N GLU A 267 -19.91 -1.69 13.59
CA GLU A 267 -20.91 -0.91 14.30
C GLU A 267 -20.39 0.48 14.65
N LYS A 268 -21.29 1.45 14.75
CA LYS A 268 -20.95 2.81 15.15
C LYS A 268 -20.44 2.85 16.58
N CYS A 269 -19.43 3.68 16.80
CA CYS A 269 -19.07 4.09 18.16
C CYS A 269 -20.19 4.90 18.79
N THR A 270 -20.58 4.58 20.01
CA THR A 270 -21.65 5.25 20.74
C THR A 270 -21.27 6.66 21.19
N THR A 271 -19.96 6.92 21.35
CA THR A 271 -19.41 8.20 21.81
C THR A 271 -18.56 8.82 20.71
N THR A 272 -18.89 10.03 20.28
CA THR A 272 -18.18 10.71 19.17
C THR A 272 -17.30 11.88 19.61
N GLY A 273 -17.30 12.24 20.89
CA GLY A 273 -16.56 13.39 21.42
C GLY A 273 -15.29 13.05 22.21
N ASP A 274 -15.03 11.77 22.45
CA ASP A 274 -13.88 11.30 23.21
C ASP A 274 -12.91 10.52 22.32
N TYR A 275 -11.72 11.08 22.15
CA TYR A 275 -10.68 10.48 21.28
C TYR A 275 -10.28 9.06 21.73
N ALA A 276 -10.12 8.84 23.03
CA ALA A 276 -9.73 7.53 23.57
C ALA A 276 -10.79 6.45 23.26
N THR A 277 -12.06 6.80 23.35
CA THR A 277 -13.16 5.90 23.00
C THR A 277 -13.21 5.61 21.51
N LEU A 278 -12.95 6.61 20.66
CA LEU A 278 -12.86 6.41 19.21
C LEU A 278 -11.67 5.53 18.82
N GLU A 279 -10.52 5.73 19.45
CA GLU A 279 -9.31 4.93 19.25
C GLU A 279 -9.53 3.48 19.68
N LYS A 280 -10.12 3.26 20.86
CA LYS A 280 -10.52 1.93 21.34
C LYS A 280 -11.46 1.25 20.35
N HIS A 281 -12.51 1.94 19.92
CA HIS A 281 -13.48 1.41 18.97
C HIS A 281 -12.80 0.99 17.66
N TRP A 282 -11.91 1.82 17.14
CA TRP A 282 -11.14 1.50 15.92
C TRP A 282 -10.25 0.27 16.08
N LEU A 283 -9.60 0.10 17.23
CA LEU A 283 -8.76 -1.08 17.50
C LEU A 283 -9.59 -2.36 17.67
N GLU A 284 -10.76 -2.25 18.30
CA GLU A 284 -11.66 -3.39 18.56
C GLU A 284 -12.59 -3.72 17.37
N THR A 285 -12.33 -3.14 16.20
CA THR A 285 -13.09 -3.40 14.98
C THR A 285 -12.18 -3.81 13.82
N PRO A 286 -12.63 -4.65 12.86
CA PRO A 286 -11.86 -4.96 11.67
C PRO A 286 -11.64 -3.71 10.81
N HIS A 287 -10.67 -3.79 9.89
CA HIS A 287 -10.34 -2.70 8.98
C HIS A 287 -10.05 -3.24 7.58
N PHE A 288 -10.75 -2.72 6.56
CA PHE A 288 -10.55 -3.09 5.17
C PHE A 288 -9.72 -2.02 4.45
N TYR A 289 -8.59 -2.42 3.87
CA TYR A 289 -7.67 -1.54 3.15
C TYR A 289 -8.03 -1.43 1.67
N ASP A 290 -7.21 -0.75 0.88
CA ASP A 290 -7.43 -0.51 -0.53
C ASP A 290 -7.39 -1.79 -1.38
N VAL A 291 -8.07 -1.70 -2.53
CA VAL A 291 -8.09 -2.78 -3.52
C VAL A 291 -6.98 -2.52 -4.54
N MET A 292 -5.98 -3.38 -4.56
CA MET A 292 -4.85 -3.36 -5.48
C MET A 292 -5.13 -4.19 -6.73
N TYR A 293 -4.51 -3.85 -7.85
CA TYR A 293 -4.54 -4.66 -9.07
C TYR A 293 -3.17 -5.26 -9.36
N LEU A 294 -3.13 -6.57 -9.66
CA LEU A 294 -1.93 -7.32 -9.99
C LEU A 294 -1.90 -7.60 -11.50
N PRO A 295 -1.16 -6.81 -12.28
CA PRO A 295 -1.26 -6.83 -13.75
C PRO A 295 -0.88 -8.17 -14.39
N LYS A 296 0.14 -8.85 -13.87
CA LYS A 296 0.60 -10.15 -14.38
C LYS A 296 -0.48 -11.22 -14.31
N TYR A 297 -1.27 -11.21 -13.24
CA TYR A 297 -2.29 -12.22 -12.97
C TYR A 297 -3.69 -11.78 -13.39
N LYS A 298 -3.87 -10.49 -13.71
CA LYS A 298 -5.17 -9.85 -14.00
C LYS A 298 -6.20 -10.06 -12.88
N ILE A 299 -5.76 -9.95 -11.65
CA ILE A 299 -6.59 -10.10 -10.46
C ILE A 299 -6.49 -8.87 -9.56
N TYR A 300 -7.45 -8.79 -8.65
CA TYR A 300 -7.43 -7.79 -7.59
C TYR A 300 -7.07 -8.46 -6.27
N ALA A 301 -6.43 -7.68 -5.40
CA ALA A 301 -6.05 -8.09 -4.07
C ALA A 301 -6.44 -7.02 -3.06
N ARG A 302 -6.87 -7.41 -1.86
CA ARG A 302 -7.19 -6.49 -0.78
C ARG A 302 -6.72 -7.05 0.54
N LEU A 303 -6.06 -6.20 1.33
CA LEU A 303 -5.75 -6.50 2.73
C LEU A 303 -6.94 -6.14 3.62
N HIS A 304 -7.08 -6.88 4.70
CA HIS A 304 -7.88 -6.46 5.85
C HIS A 304 -7.23 -6.92 7.15
N ALA A 305 -7.49 -6.17 8.22
CA ALA A 305 -7.01 -6.49 9.56
C ALA A 305 -8.17 -6.91 10.44
N ASP A 306 -7.96 -7.90 11.30
CA ASP A 306 -8.92 -8.22 12.35
C ASP A 306 -8.83 -7.21 13.49
N LYS A 307 -9.79 -7.26 14.40
CA LYS A 307 -9.79 -6.50 15.65
C LYS A 307 -8.68 -6.99 16.60
N VAL A 308 -8.31 -6.13 17.53
CA VAL A 308 -7.48 -6.47 18.68
C VAL A 308 -8.17 -5.98 19.95
N ASP A 309 -8.10 -6.74 21.03
CA ASP A 309 -8.65 -6.32 22.31
C ASP A 309 -7.84 -5.14 22.86
N PHE A 310 -8.53 -4.06 23.20
CA PHE A 310 -7.89 -2.87 23.72
C PHE A 310 -7.33 -3.10 25.13
N ASP A 311 -6.05 -2.82 25.29
CA ASP A 311 -5.32 -2.89 26.56
C ASP A 311 -4.64 -1.54 26.85
N GLU A 312 -5.15 -0.79 27.83
CA GLU A 312 -4.61 0.52 28.21
C GLU A 312 -3.13 0.49 28.64
N LYS A 313 -2.62 -0.68 29.02
CA LYS A 313 -1.19 -0.86 29.38
C LYS A 313 -0.27 -0.98 28.19
N LYS A 314 -0.82 -1.20 27.02
CA LYS A 314 -0.09 -1.27 25.75
C LYS A 314 -0.25 0.05 24.99
N GLY A 315 0.80 0.50 24.34
CA GLY A 315 0.70 1.62 23.40
C GLY A 315 -0.14 1.24 22.15
N VAL A 316 -0.83 2.21 21.59
CA VAL A 316 -1.68 2.02 20.39
C VAL A 316 -0.89 1.42 19.22
N GLU A 317 0.34 1.87 19.01
CA GLU A 317 1.23 1.33 17.98
C GLU A 317 1.44 -0.17 18.16
N LYS A 318 1.66 -0.63 19.40
CA LYS A 318 1.82 -2.06 19.69
C LYS A 318 0.55 -2.83 19.39
N LEU A 319 -0.61 -2.32 19.81
CA LEU A 319 -1.91 -2.96 19.56
C LEU A 319 -2.22 -3.07 18.07
N ILE A 320 -1.89 -2.05 17.27
CA ILE A 320 -2.05 -2.11 15.82
C ILE A 320 -1.18 -3.22 15.22
N ASN A 321 0.06 -3.35 15.70
CA ASN A 321 1.00 -4.38 15.22
C ASN A 321 0.68 -5.80 15.71
N GLU A 322 -0.20 -5.96 16.72
CA GLU A 322 -0.74 -7.24 17.17
C GLU A 322 -1.90 -7.75 16.28
N ARG A 323 -2.44 -6.89 15.40
CA ARG A 323 -3.58 -7.27 14.54
C ARG A 323 -3.19 -8.34 13.54
N ASP A 324 -4.05 -9.34 13.40
CA ASP A 324 -3.93 -10.31 12.30
C ASP A 324 -4.28 -9.65 10.97
N LEU A 325 -3.45 -9.88 9.97
CA LEU A 325 -3.65 -9.42 8.60
C LEU A 325 -4.07 -10.57 7.69
N TYR A 326 -4.97 -10.28 6.79
CA TYR A 326 -5.48 -11.23 5.80
C TYR A 326 -5.40 -10.63 4.41
N LEU A 327 -5.18 -11.49 3.42
CA LEU A 327 -5.17 -11.16 2.01
C LEU A 327 -6.35 -11.81 1.32
N MET A 328 -7.22 -11.00 0.73
CA MET A 328 -8.32 -11.45 -0.15
C MET A 328 -7.90 -11.28 -1.61
N LEU A 329 -8.27 -12.24 -2.44
CA LEU A 329 -8.00 -12.25 -3.87
C LEU A 329 -9.31 -12.34 -4.65
N PHE A 330 -9.38 -11.57 -5.74
CA PHE A 330 -10.55 -11.51 -6.63
C PHE A 330 -10.08 -11.62 -8.07
N ASP A 331 -10.88 -12.25 -8.91
CA ASP A 331 -10.65 -12.31 -10.35
C ASP A 331 -10.89 -10.96 -11.05
N GLU A 332 -10.79 -10.93 -12.38
CA GLU A 332 -11.04 -9.74 -13.19
C GLU A 332 -12.50 -9.25 -13.15
N HIS A 333 -13.43 -10.11 -12.72
CA HIS A 333 -14.85 -9.80 -12.52
C HIS A 333 -15.18 -9.38 -11.10
N MET A 334 -14.18 -9.29 -10.22
CA MET A 334 -14.31 -9.03 -8.78
C MET A 334 -15.02 -10.16 -8.01
N GLU A 335 -15.01 -11.41 -8.52
CA GLU A 335 -15.44 -12.57 -7.78
C GLU A 335 -14.31 -13.06 -6.86
N LYS A 336 -14.61 -13.32 -5.60
CA LYS A 336 -13.59 -13.77 -4.63
C LYS A 336 -13.09 -15.18 -4.99
N ILE A 337 -11.78 -15.30 -5.23
CA ILE A 337 -11.11 -16.55 -5.59
C ILE A 337 -10.25 -17.13 -4.47
N GLY A 338 -10.00 -16.36 -3.43
CA GLY A 338 -9.23 -16.83 -2.27
C GLY A 338 -9.18 -15.82 -1.14
N GLU A 339 -8.90 -16.33 0.05
CA GLU A 339 -8.66 -15.52 1.24
C GLU A 339 -7.75 -16.28 2.20
N MET A 340 -6.71 -15.64 2.68
CA MET A 340 -5.71 -16.27 3.53
C MET A 340 -5.18 -15.34 4.62
N LYS A 341 -4.76 -15.90 5.73
CA LYS A 341 -4.05 -15.19 6.79
C LYS A 341 -2.60 -14.98 6.38
N LEU A 342 -2.08 -13.78 6.59
CA LEU A 342 -0.65 -13.50 6.44
C LEU A 342 0.12 -13.88 7.72
N SER A 343 1.45 -13.97 7.61
CA SER A 343 2.31 -14.31 8.74
C SER A 343 2.12 -13.33 9.91
N ASN A 344 1.88 -13.87 11.09
CA ASN A 344 1.63 -13.06 12.29
C ASN A 344 2.81 -12.14 12.60
N CYS A 345 2.50 -10.91 13.02
CA CYS A 345 3.46 -9.92 13.49
C CYS A 345 4.65 -9.70 12.53
N ARG A 346 4.46 -9.84 11.22
CA ARG A 346 5.55 -9.65 10.24
C ARG A 346 5.47 -8.30 9.53
N TYR A 347 4.28 -7.83 9.23
CA TYR A 347 4.05 -6.57 8.51
C TYR A 347 3.33 -5.58 9.41
N SER A 348 3.70 -4.31 9.32
CA SER A 348 3.02 -3.24 10.05
C SER A 348 1.96 -2.59 9.19
N PRO A 349 0.73 -2.40 9.69
CA PRO A 349 -0.29 -1.63 8.97
C PRO A 349 -0.03 -0.11 8.97
N PHE A 350 1.04 0.37 9.59
CA PHE A 350 1.44 1.77 9.54
C PHE A 350 2.21 2.14 8.27
N THR A 351 2.82 1.17 7.60
CA THR A 351 3.65 1.37 6.43
C THR A 351 2.93 0.96 5.16
N SER A 352 3.42 1.42 4.03
CA SER A 352 2.82 1.14 2.74
C SER A 352 3.11 -0.29 2.27
N TRP A 353 2.26 -0.81 1.44
CA TRP A 353 2.47 -1.98 0.60
C TRP A 353 2.14 -1.61 -0.85
N ASN A 354 2.63 -2.40 -1.80
CA ASN A 354 2.45 -2.07 -3.20
C ASN A 354 2.16 -3.31 -4.03
N ALA A 355 1.16 -3.21 -4.92
CA ALA A 355 1.07 -4.10 -6.05
C ALA A 355 2.22 -3.78 -7.01
N THR A 356 3.05 -4.78 -7.32
CA THR A 356 4.05 -4.72 -8.37
C THR A 356 3.55 -5.49 -9.59
N TYR A 357 4.32 -5.50 -10.69
CA TYR A 357 3.96 -6.34 -11.83
C TYR A 357 3.94 -7.84 -11.43
N GLY A 358 4.91 -8.27 -10.64
CA GLY A 358 5.11 -9.68 -10.28
C GLY A 358 4.31 -10.17 -9.08
N GLY A 359 3.87 -9.30 -8.18
CA GLY A 359 3.23 -9.69 -6.91
C GLY A 359 2.92 -8.51 -6.01
N ILE A 360 2.87 -8.75 -4.71
CA ILE A 360 2.65 -7.69 -3.71
C ILE A 360 3.91 -7.57 -2.85
N ALA A 361 4.43 -6.35 -2.73
CA ALA A 361 5.58 -6.03 -1.90
C ALA A 361 5.14 -5.51 -0.54
N PHE A 362 5.68 -6.09 0.53
CA PHE A 362 5.48 -5.68 1.92
C PHE A 362 6.82 -5.37 2.57
N PHE A 363 6.88 -4.29 3.34
CA PHE A 363 8.01 -4.05 4.24
C PHE A 363 7.92 -4.97 5.45
N VAL A 364 9.06 -5.58 5.82
CA VAL A 364 9.16 -6.44 7.01
C VAL A 364 9.60 -5.57 8.17
N ASP A 365 8.64 -4.96 8.85
CA ASP A 365 8.89 -3.87 9.80
C ASP A 365 8.03 -3.91 11.07
N ASN A 366 7.25 -4.98 11.27
CA ASN A 366 6.44 -5.10 12.47
C ASN A 366 7.33 -5.11 13.72
N ILE A 367 7.04 -4.24 14.67
CA ILE A 367 7.81 -4.07 15.90
C ILE A 367 7.78 -5.29 16.84
N LEU A 368 6.88 -6.23 16.56
CA LEU A 368 6.72 -7.48 17.33
C LEU A 368 7.39 -8.68 16.66
N ASP A 369 7.98 -8.51 15.47
CA ASP A 369 8.73 -9.59 14.81
C ASP A 369 10.10 -9.76 15.45
N GLU A 370 10.21 -10.74 16.38
CA GLU A 370 11.47 -11.07 17.08
C GLU A 370 12.62 -11.45 16.13
N LYS A 371 12.31 -11.83 14.89
CA LYS A 371 13.32 -12.17 13.86
C LYS A 371 13.85 -10.95 13.13
N ASN A 372 13.20 -9.82 13.31
CA ASN A 372 13.47 -8.57 12.61
C ASN A 372 14.23 -7.60 13.55
N ASP A 373 15.31 -8.07 14.15
CA ASP A 373 16.15 -7.36 15.12
C ASP A 373 17.15 -6.38 14.47
N THR A 374 17.16 -6.29 13.13
CA THR A 374 18.07 -5.42 12.39
C THR A 374 17.34 -4.20 11.85
N ASP A 375 18.08 -3.10 11.67
CA ASP A 375 17.59 -1.90 10.95
C ASP A 375 17.66 -2.07 9.43
N ASP A 376 17.91 -3.29 8.93
CA ASP A 376 18.04 -3.57 7.52
C ASP A 376 16.70 -3.46 6.80
N LEU A 377 16.70 -2.83 5.64
CA LEU A 377 15.56 -2.82 4.75
C LEU A 377 15.31 -4.22 4.21
N THR A 378 14.17 -4.78 4.56
CA THR A 378 13.72 -6.10 4.12
C THR A 378 12.32 -5.99 3.51
N ILE A 379 12.13 -6.60 2.36
CA ILE A 379 10.85 -6.65 1.63
C ILE A 379 10.49 -8.10 1.38
N ASP A 380 9.27 -8.48 1.73
CA ASP A 380 8.67 -9.73 1.29
C ASP A 380 7.88 -9.48 0.01
N MET A 381 8.19 -10.24 -1.03
CA MET A 381 7.39 -10.31 -2.26
C MET A 381 6.46 -11.51 -2.17
N ILE A 382 5.16 -11.25 -2.20
CA ILE A 382 4.13 -12.29 -2.25
C ILE A 382 3.73 -12.53 -3.70
N PHE A 383 4.01 -13.73 -4.19
CA PHE A 383 3.63 -14.19 -5.54
C PHE A 383 2.46 -15.17 -5.46
N LEU A 384 1.65 -15.19 -6.51
CA LEU A 384 0.57 -16.16 -6.67
C LEU A 384 1.03 -17.32 -7.56
N LYS A 385 0.64 -18.53 -7.19
CA LYS A 385 0.92 -19.78 -7.93
C LYS A 385 -0.35 -20.39 -8.49
#